data_62d845261d381c80b127be871c19a880
#
_entry.id   62d845261d381c80b127be871c19a880
#
_cell.length_a   1.000
_cell.length_b   1.000
_cell.length_c   1.000
_cell.angle_alpha   90.00
_cell.angle_beta   90.00
_cell.angle_gamma   90.00
#
_symmetry.space_group_name_H-M   'P 1'
#
loop_
_entity.id
_entity.type
_entity.pdbx_description
1 polymer ?
#
loop_
_entity_poly.entity_id
_entity_poly.type
_entity_poly.pdbx_seq_one_letter_code
_entity_poly.pdbx_strand_id
1 'polypeptide(L)'
;MPIETEVSGQAPRTLEAWVKLLESVRIPVPKHSYDRVMAAINDNRRSLRDIAELMQDSPALVLSVMREANHPTNASQAEPAESLEIALNRLGLERSALLLRRLPALPIEDIPPVLRQFQLISQHASQQASGLFASRLARLWQEIHWGSLLFLSPLWPLALAHPKLLDTWELRVIHKGEDAAIVEQELFGVRIMALCQAVAQQWRLPQWVTQGYRLLLEERDQLAQVLNIARDEDLLNQQQRLDAEPGLRRWFNQPANTVLLANNLALAAQVGWDNPHLLRWQLLTALYLQTSLEDVQQQVHQQAAASARRHARLALFHPAEALIWPWHQRRPHPDMLA
;
A
#
# COMPACT_ATOMS: atom_id res chain seq x y z
N MET A 1 -18.52 11.71 19.80
CA MET A 1 -18.65 10.35 20.37
C MET A 1 -17.55 9.51 19.75
N PRO A 2 -16.66 8.90 20.52
CA PRO A 2 -15.68 7.97 19.95
C PRO A 2 -16.46 6.85 19.26
N ILE A 3 -16.00 6.46 18.07
CA ILE A 3 -16.56 5.30 17.39
C ILE A 3 -16.14 4.10 18.23
N GLU A 4 -17.09 3.48 18.94
CA GLU A 4 -16.92 2.11 19.41
C GLU A 4 -16.87 1.18 18.21
N THR A 5 -15.72 1.14 17.54
CA THR A 5 -15.45 0.23 16.41
C THR A 5 -14.78 -1.08 16.88
N GLU A 6 -14.67 -1.30 18.17
CA GLU A 6 -14.41 -2.65 18.65
C GLU A 6 -15.66 -3.47 18.33
N VAL A 7 -15.62 -4.21 17.24
CA VAL A 7 -16.58 -5.28 16.99
C VAL A 7 -16.41 -6.23 18.16
N SER A 8 -17.33 -6.14 19.15
CA SER A 8 -17.32 -6.95 20.37
C SER A 8 -17.69 -8.39 20.05
N GLY A 9 -16.83 -9.06 19.29
CA GLY A 9 -16.96 -10.44 18.91
C GLY A 9 -15.59 -11.11 18.85
N GLN A 10 -15.56 -12.41 19.08
CA GLN A 10 -14.34 -13.20 18.87
C GLN A 10 -13.86 -13.01 17.43
N ALA A 11 -12.56 -12.74 17.24
CA ALA A 11 -11.96 -12.56 15.93
C ALA A 11 -12.23 -13.79 15.05
N PRO A 12 -12.55 -13.61 13.76
CA PRO A 12 -12.72 -14.74 12.83
C PRO A 12 -11.48 -15.63 12.78
N ARG A 13 -11.68 -16.87 12.33
CA ARG A 13 -10.59 -17.86 12.20
C ARG A 13 -10.49 -18.46 10.79
N THR A 14 -11.43 -18.11 9.91
CA THR A 14 -11.42 -18.57 8.53
C THR A 14 -11.33 -17.39 7.57
N LEU A 15 -10.78 -17.65 6.39
CA LEU A 15 -10.60 -16.63 5.35
C LEU A 15 -11.93 -15.97 4.95
N GLU A 16 -12.96 -16.77 4.74
CA GLU A 16 -14.29 -16.30 4.35
C GLU A 16 -14.94 -15.41 5.40
N ALA A 17 -14.83 -15.80 6.69
CA ALA A 17 -15.39 -15.01 7.79
C ALA A 17 -14.64 -13.67 7.95
N TRP A 18 -13.32 -13.66 7.75
CA TRP A 18 -12.53 -12.43 7.71
C TRP A 18 -12.94 -11.52 6.56
N VAL A 19 -13.01 -12.05 5.34
CA VAL A 19 -13.40 -11.25 4.15
C VAL A 19 -14.77 -10.62 4.37
N LYS A 20 -15.75 -11.40 4.85
CA LYS A 20 -17.10 -10.90 5.15
C LYS A 20 -17.09 -9.80 6.21
N LEU A 21 -16.32 -9.96 7.28
CA LEU A 21 -16.18 -8.93 8.33
C LEU A 21 -15.57 -7.66 7.75
N LEU A 22 -14.42 -7.78 7.08
CA LEU A 22 -13.66 -6.62 6.58
C LEU A 22 -14.41 -5.87 5.47
N GLU A 23 -15.26 -6.55 4.70
CA GLU A 23 -16.14 -5.91 3.71
C GLU A 23 -17.16 -4.97 4.36
N SER A 24 -17.64 -5.31 5.56
CA SER A 24 -18.64 -4.50 6.30
C SER A 24 -18.04 -3.27 6.97
N VAL A 25 -16.73 -3.22 7.17
CA VAL A 25 -16.05 -2.12 7.87
C VAL A 25 -16.04 -0.87 7.00
N ARG A 26 -16.56 0.22 7.54
CA ARG A 26 -16.56 1.53 6.89
C ARG A 26 -15.33 2.31 7.30
N ILE A 27 -14.48 2.61 6.33
CA ILE A 27 -13.23 3.34 6.56
C ILE A 27 -13.55 4.84 6.66
N PRO A 28 -13.20 5.51 7.77
CA PRO A 28 -13.42 6.93 7.92
C PRO A 28 -12.54 7.76 7.01
N VAL A 29 -13.07 8.89 6.57
CA VAL A 29 -12.37 9.87 5.75
C VAL A 29 -12.13 11.17 6.54
N PRO A 30 -11.00 11.85 6.36
CA PRO A 30 -10.77 13.14 7.00
C PRO A 30 -11.82 14.16 6.58
N LYS A 31 -12.47 14.78 7.56
CA LYS A 31 -13.57 15.73 7.31
C LYS A 31 -13.17 16.87 6.38
N HIS A 32 -11.97 17.41 6.52
CA HIS A 32 -11.51 18.50 5.65
C HIS A 32 -11.39 18.06 4.17
N SER A 33 -10.93 16.84 3.91
CA SER A 33 -10.86 16.27 2.55
C SER A 33 -12.26 16.00 2.00
N TYR A 34 -13.14 15.46 2.83
CA TYR A 34 -14.54 15.26 2.50
C TYR A 34 -15.24 16.56 2.09
N ASP A 35 -15.14 17.61 2.93
CA ASP A 35 -15.79 18.90 2.69
C ASP A 35 -15.28 19.54 1.39
N ARG A 36 -13.96 19.50 1.12
CA ARG A 36 -13.35 20.01 -0.13
C ARG A 36 -13.88 19.28 -1.36
N VAL A 37 -13.96 17.96 -1.31
CA VAL A 37 -14.43 17.16 -2.45
C VAL A 37 -15.93 17.34 -2.67
N MET A 38 -16.73 17.38 -1.60
CA MET A 38 -18.17 17.66 -1.71
C MET A 38 -18.47 19.06 -2.28
N ALA A 39 -17.69 20.06 -1.89
CA ALA A 39 -17.81 21.40 -2.47
C ALA A 39 -17.48 21.38 -3.98
N ALA A 40 -16.44 20.64 -4.38
CA ALA A 40 -16.04 20.51 -5.78
C ALA A 40 -17.09 19.76 -6.63
N ILE A 41 -17.72 18.71 -6.09
CA ILE A 41 -18.80 17.97 -6.79
C ILE A 41 -20.04 18.84 -7.02
N ASN A 42 -20.31 19.78 -6.10
CA ASN A 42 -21.45 20.70 -6.22
C ASN A 42 -21.14 21.95 -7.07
N ASP A 43 -19.90 22.14 -7.51
CA ASP A 43 -19.51 23.24 -8.40
C ASP A 43 -19.51 22.78 -9.86
N ASN A 44 -20.53 23.18 -10.61
CA ASN A 44 -20.69 22.81 -12.02
C ASN A 44 -19.53 23.26 -12.95
N ARG A 45 -18.60 24.09 -12.44
CA ARG A 45 -17.40 24.51 -13.19
C ARG A 45 -16.23 23.52 -13.03
N ARG A 46 -16.32 22.58 -12.11
CA ARG A 46 -15.28 21.59 -11.86
C ARG A 46 -15.46 20.38 -12.76
N SER A 47 -14.36 19.95 -13.35
CA SER A 47 -14.30 18.71 -14.09
C SER A 47 -14.12 17.51 -13.17
N LEU A 48 -14.41 16.29 -13.65
CA LEU A 48 -14.11 15.04 -12.92
C LEU A 48 -12.61 14.92 -12.60
N ARG A 49 -11.76 15.46 -13.45
CA ARG A 49 -10.31 15.51 -13.22
C ARG A 49 -9.95 16.38 -12.02
N ASP A 50 -10.54 17.59 -11.92
CA ASP A 50 -10.31 18.45 -10.76
C ASP A 50 -10.76 17.79 -9.46
N ILE A 51 -11.86 17.03 -9.50
CA ILE A 51 -12.36 16.27 -8.37
C ILE A 51 -11.40 15.15 -8.01
N ALA A 52 -10.88 14.40 -8.99
CA ALA A 52 -9.88 13.35 -8.78
C ALA A 52 -8.61 13.92 -8.13
N GLU A 53 -8.12 15.05 -8.60
CA GLU A 53 -6.96 15.74 -8.02
C GLU A 53 -7.16 16.13 -6.55
N LEU A 54 -8.36 16.54 -6.15
CA LEU A 54 -8.69 16.83 -4.75
C LEU A 54 -8.78 15.58 -3.88
N MET A 55 -9.12 14.42 -4.46
CA MET A 55 -9.23 13.16 -3.74
C MET A 55 -7.88 12.49 -3.47
N GLN A 56 -6.85 12.78 -4.27
CA GLN A 56 -5.52 12.12 -4.18
C GLN A 56 -4.90 12.19 -2.79
N ASP A 57 -5.12 13.28 -2.06
CA ASP A 57 -4.58 13.48 -0.72
C ASP A 57 -5.28 12.63 0.36
N SER A 58 -6.38 11.95 0.01
CA SER A 58 -7.15 11.11 0.94
C SER A 58 -7.28 9.67 0.44
N PRO A 59 -6.36 8.78 0.82
CA PRO A 59 -6.39 7.37 0.39
C PRO A 59 -7.72 6.67 0.66
N ALA A 60 -8.41 7.01 1.76
CA ALA A 60 -9.71 6.46 2.10
C ALA A 60 -10.81 6.86 1.10
N LEU A 61 -10.78 8.10 0.58
CA LEU A 61 -11.70 8.55 -0.48
C LEU A 61 -11.42 7.79 -1.78
N VAL A 62 -10.15 7.68 -2.17
CA VAL A 62 -9.72 6.93 -3.35
C VAL A 62 -10.22 5.49 -3.28
N LEU A 63 -9.95 4.79 -2.18
CA LEU A 63 -10.40 3.41 -2.00
C LEU A 63 -11.92 3.28 -2.10
N SER A 64 -12.66 4.20 -1.47
CA SER A 64 -14.13 4.17 -1.46
C SER A 64 -14.70 4.30 -2.86
N VAL A 65 -14.16 5.22 -3.67
CA VAL A 65 -14.58 5.43 -5.07
C VAL A 65 -14.21 4.22 -5.93
N MET A 66 -12.99 3.68 -5.78
CA MET A 66 -12.54 2.52 -6.54
C MET A 66 -13.38 1.28 -6.24
N ARG A 67 -13.67 1.00 -4.97
CA ARG A 67 -14.53 -0.12 -4.56
C ARG A 67 -15.95 0.01 -5.13
N GLU A 68 -16.55 1.18 -5.01
CA GLU A 68 -17.92 1.42 -5.52
C GLU A 68 -17.97 1.26 -7.05
N ALA A 69 -17.01 1.83 -7.77
CA ALA A 69 -16.93 1.72 -9.23
C ALA A 69 -16.74 0.29 -9.72
N ASN A 70 -16.02 -0.53 -8.94
CA ASN A 70 -15.72 -1.91 -9.25
C ASN A 70 -16.75 -2.91 -8.69
N HIS A 71 -17.74 -2.42 -7.94
CA HIS A 71 -18.80 -3.29 -7.41
C HIS A 71 -19.56 -4.01 -8.56
N PRO A 72 -19.87 -5.31 -8.43
CA PRO A 72 -20.49 -6.11 -9.50
C PRO A 72 -21.76 -5.50 -10.10
N THR A 73 -22.58 -4.82 -9.30
CA THR A 73 -23.78 -4.13 -9.79
C THR A 73 -23.50 -2.99 -10.76
N ASN A 74 -22.30 -2.40 -10.68
CA ASN A 74 -21.88 -1.27 -11.50
C ASN A 74 -20.97 -1.68 -12.65
N ALA A 75 -20.36 -2.88 -12.57
CA ALA A 75 -19.31 -3.33 -13.47
C ALA A 75 -19.37 -4.85 -13.76
N SER A 76 -20.56 -5.42 -13.91
CA SER A 76 -20.75 -6.88 -13.97
C SER A 76 -19.92 -7.61 -15.05
N GLN A 77 -19.49 -6.92 -16.11
CA GLN A 77 -18.65 -7.49 -17.17
C GLN A 77 -17.41 -6.62 -17.51
N ALA A 78 -17.24 -5.45 -16.87
CA ALA A 78 -16.11 -4.59 -17.13
C ALA A 78 -14.90 -5.01 -16.30
N GLU A 79 -13.71 -4.84 -16.86
CA GLU A 79 -12.46 -4.95 -16.09
C GLU A 79 -12.45 -3.95 -14.90
N PRO A 80 -11.75 -4.26 -13.81
CA PRO A 80 -11.58 -3.30 -12.71
C PRO A 80 -11.08 -1.95 -13.22
N ALA A 81 -11.53 -0.86 -12.60
CA ALA A 81 -10.96 0.45 -12.88
C ALA A 81 -9.53 0.50 -12.34
N GLU A 82 -8.57 0.80 -13.19
CA GLU A 82 -7.15 0.86 -12.84
C GLU A 82 -6.72 2.26 -12.35
N SER A 83 -7.59 3.27 -12.52
CA SER A 83 -7.33 4.64 -12.06
C SER A 83 -8.57 5.28 -11.44
N LEU A 84 -8.33 6.31 -10.61
CA LEU A 84 -9.40 7.08 -9.97
C LEU A 84 -10.28 7.79 -11.00
N GLU A 85 -9.68 8.30 -12.08
CA GLU A 85 -10.40 8.97 -13.17
C GLU A 85 -11.36 8.00 -13.88
N ILE A 86 -10.92 6.78 -14.16
CA ILE A 86 -11.77 5.74 -14.74
C ILE A 86 -12.92 5.39 -13.79
N ALA A 87 -12.62 5.27 -12.50
CA ALA A 87 -13.62 4.98 -11.48
C ALA A 87 -14.69 6.08 -11.39
N LEU A 88 -14.26 7.34 -11.33
CA LEU A 88 -15.17 8.50 -11.30
C LEU A 88 -16.00 8.62 -12.58
N ASN A 89 -15.41 8.40 -13.75
CA ASN A 89 -16.14 8.39 -15.02
C ASN A 89 -17.22 7.27 -15.07
N ARG A 90 -16.92 6.09 -14.50
CA ARG A 90 -17.85 4.98 -14.42
C ARG A 90 -19.03 5.29 -13.49
N LEU A 91 -18.78 5.94 -12.35
CA LEU A 91 -19.83 6.30 -11.39
C LEU A 91 -20.65 7.52 -11.84
N GLY A 92 -19.97 8.50 -12.43
CA GLY A 92 -20.53 9.83 -12.66
C GLY A 92 -20.63 10.66 -11.37
N LEU A 93 -20.93 11.96 -11.52
CA LEU A 93 -20.98 12.90 -10.39
C LEU A 93 -22.07 12.56 -9.38
N GLU A 94 -23.26 12.19 -9.84
CA GLU A 94 -24.42 11.92 -8.98
C GLU A 94 -24.16 10.73 -8.03
N ARG A 95 -23.72 9.59 -8.58
CA ARG A 95 -23.40 8.41 -7.75
C ARG A 95 -22.19 8.67 -6.85
N SER A 96 -21.20 9.41 -7.31
CA SER A 96 -20.06 9.81 -6.49
C SER A 96 -20.50 10.66 -5.30
N ALA A 97 -21.42 11.61 -5.50
CA ALA A 97 -21.99 12.41 -4.43
C ALA A 97 -22.80 11.54 -3.44
N LEU A 98 -23.61 10.61 -3.93
CA LEU A 98 -24.36 9.67 -3.08
C LEU A 98 -23.44 8.75 -2.25
N LEU A 99 -22.37 8.25 -2.86
CA LEU A 99 -21.36 7.47 -2.16
C LEU A 99 -20.74 8.28 -1.02
N LEU A 100 -20.26 9.49 -1.32
CA LEU A 100 -19.59 10.33 -0.33
C LEU A 100 -20.50 10.64 0.87
N ARG A 101 -21.76 10.94 0.65
CA ARG A 101 -22.75 11.20 1.74
C ARG A 101 -22.90 10.03 2.72
N ARG A 102 -22.50 8.82 2.34
CA ARG A 102 -22.57 7.61 3.18
C ARG A 102 -21.27 7.34 3.93
N LEU A 103 -20.18 8.05 3.61
CA LEU A 103 -18.89 7.84 4.26
C LEU A 103 -18.84 8.50 5.63
N PRO A 104 -18.26 7.85 6.65
CA PRO A 104 -18.03 8.47 7.95
C PRO A 104 -16.92 9.53 7.80
N ALA A 105 -17.31 10.79 7.79
CA ALA A 105 -16.38 11.93 7.75
C ALA A 105 -16.04 12.38 9.19
N LEU A 106 -14.79 12.27 9.58
CA LEU A 106 -14.31 12.54 10.93
C LEU A 106 -13.22 13.61 10.96
N PRO A 107 -13.11 14.39 12.05
CA PRO A 107 -11.89 15.11 12.36
C PRO A 107 -10.68 14.18 12.31
N ILE A 108 -9.52 14.68 11.87
CA ILE A 108 -8.33 13.83 11.67
C ILE A 108 -7.85 13.21 12.99
N GLU A 109 -8.04 13.90 14.09
CA GLU A 109 -7.72 13.47 15.45
C GLU A 109 -8.58 12.30 15.93
N ASP A 110 -9.79 12.15 15.41
CA ASP A 110 -10.72 11.06 15.75
C ASP A 110 -10.49 9.80 14.89
N ILE A 111 -9.66 9.89 13.85
CA ILE A 111 -9.29 8.74 13.02
C ILE A 111 -8.15 7.98 13.71
N PRO A 112 -8.29 6.66 13.96
CA PRO A 112 -7.28 5.87 14.65
C PRO A 112 -5.88 6.04 14.09
N PRO A 113 -4.84 6.25 14.93
CA PRO A 113 -3.47 6.45 14.47
C PRO A 113 -2.94 5.32 13.60
N VAL A 114 -3.27 4.06 13.95
CA VAL A 114 -2.85 2.87 13.18
C VAL A 114 -3.38 2.92 11.74
N LEU A 115 -4.62 3.31 11.52
CA LEU A 115 -5.16 3.48 10.16
C LEU A 115 -4.42 4.58 9.41
N ARG A 116 -4.20 5.73 10.05
CA ARG A 116 -3.47 6.85 9.45
C ARG A 116 -2.03 6.47 9.11
N GLN A 117 -1.40 5.64 9.96
CA GLN A 117 -0.05 5.12 9.69
C GLN A 117 -0.02 4.22 8.45
N PHE A 118 -0.96 3.28 8.29
CA PHE A 118 -1.06 2.46 7.09
C PHE A 118 -1.29 3.32 5.83
N GLN A 119 -2.14 4.34 5.91
CA GLN A 119 -2.38 5.25 4.79
C GLN A 119 -1.12 6.07 4.46
N LEU A 120 -0.36 6.50 5.45
CA LEU A 120 0.91 7.20 5.24
C LEU A 120 1.95 6.29 4.56
N ILE A 121 2.03 5.02 4.96
CA ILE A 121 2.89 4.03 4.30
C ILE A 121 2.47 3.85 2.84
N SER A 122 1.17 3.77 2.57
CA SER A 122 0.63 3.66 1.20
C SER A 122 0.96 4.89 0.34
N GLN A 123 0.88 6.09 0.90
CA GLN A 123 1.29 7.33 0.23
C GLN A 123 2.80 7.36 -0.01
N HIS A 124 3.60 6.88 0.93
CA HIS A 124 5.05 6.72 0.74
C HIS A 124 5.36 5.71 -0.38
N ALA A 125 4.67 4.56 -0.41
CA ALA A 125 4.81 3.58 -1.48
C ALA A 125 4.46 4.15 -2.86
N SER A 126 3.36 4.89 -2.97
CA SER A 126 2.97 5.58 -4.20
C SER A 126 4.00 6.63 -4.65
N GLN A 127 4.62 7.35 -3.70
CA GLN A 127 5.71 8.28 -4.00
C GLN A 127 6.97 7.53 -4.48
N GLN A 128 7.35 6.41 -3.83
CA GLN A 128 8.44 5.55 -4.29
C GLN A 128 8.18 5.05 -5.71
N ALA A 129 7.00 4.54 -5.96
CA ALA A 129 6.60 4.03 -7.28
C ALA A 129 6.70 5.10 -8.37
N SER A 130 6.16 6.29 -8.11
CA SER A 130 6.20 7.40 -9.05
C SER A 130 7.63 7.90 -9.31
N GLY A 131 8.44 7.99 -8.27
CA GLY A 131 9.81 8.50 -8.40
C GLY A 131 10.78 7.51 -9.06
N LEU A 132 10.62 6.22 -8.79
CA LEU A 132 11.55 5.19 -9.30
C LEU A 132 11.16 4.67 -10.69
N PHE A 133 9.88 4.55 -11.00
CA PHE A 133 9.43 3.79 -12.17
C PHE A 133 8.68 4.60 -13.23
N ALA A 134 8.12 5.77 -12.89
CA ALA A 134 7.26 6.52 -13.82
C ALA A 134 7.99 6.96 -15.10
N SER A 135 9.28 7.32 -15.02
CA SER A 135 10.07 7.70 -16.19
C SER A 135 10.26 6.54 -17.17
N ARG A 136 10.45 5.33 -16.65
CA ARG A 136 10.64 4.11 -17.45
C ARG A 136 9.33 3.56 -18.00
N LEU A 137 8.22 3.75 -17.28
CA LEU A 137 6.90 3.25 -17.60
C LEU A 137 5.88 4.39 -17.74
N ALA A 138 6.26 5.46 -18.45
CA ALA A 138 5.47 6.69 -18.52
C ALA A 138 4.01 6.52 -18.98
N ARG A 139 3.71 5.49 -19.79
CA ARG A 139 2.33 5.20 -20.22
C ARG A 139 1.47 4.52 -19.16
N LEU A 140 2.11 3.96 -18.13
CA LEU A 140 1.48 3.15 -17.07
C LEU A 140 1.59 3.84 -15.70
N TRP A 141 1.89 5.15 -15.69
CA TRP A 141 2.14 5.87 -14.45
C TRP A 141 0.93 5.90 -13.51
N GLN A 142 -0.28 5.94 -14.07
CA GLN A 142 -1.50 5.92 -13.26
C GLN A 142 -1.70 4.58 -12.58
N GLU A 143 -1.57 3.49 -13.33
CA GLU A 143 -1.67 2.13 -12.81
C GLU A 143 -0.63 1.86 -11.72
N ILE A 144 0.61 2.34 -11.92
CA ILE A 144 1.69 2.26 -10.94
C ILE A 144 1.32 3.05 -9.68
N HIS A 145 0.87 4.28 -9.84
CA HIS A 145 0.52 5.18 -8.75
C HIS A 145 -0.63 4.61 -7.91
N TRP A 146 -1.77 4.31 -8.55
CA TRP A 146 -2.97 3.84 -7.84
C TRP A 146 -2.80 2.43 -7.31
N GLY A 147 -2.15 1.55 -8.06
CA GLY A 147 -1.81 0.21 -7.58
C GLY A 147 -0.95 0.26 -6.32
N SER A 148 0.06 1.12 -6.31
CA SER A 148 0.95 1.27 -5.14
C SER A 148 0.23 1.90 -3.94
N LEU A 149 -0.64 2.88 -4.16
CA LEU A 149 -1.44 3.50 -3.09
C LEU A 149 -2.40 2.50 -2.45
N LEU A 150 -3.02 1.62 -3.26
CA LEU A 150 -4.06 0.73 -2.80
C LEU A 150 -3.56 -0.66 -2.37
N PHE A 151 -2.26 -0.96 -2.55
CA PHE A 151 -1.72 -2.27 -2.24
C PHE A 151 -1.95 -2.69 -0.79
N LEU A 152 -1.75 -1.79 0.18
CA LEU A 152 -1.98 -2.09 1.61
C LEU A 152 -3.42 -1.87 2.07
N SER A 153 -4.32 -1.41 1.18
CA SER A 153 -5.69 -1.09 1.57
C SER A 153 -6.51 -2.25 2.16
N PRO A 154 -6.25 -3.53 1.85
CA PRO A 154 -6.90 -4.65 2.53
C PRO A 154 -6.63 -4.72 4.04
N LEU A 155 -5.52 -4.14 4.53
CA LEU A 155 -5.19 -4.07 5.96
C LEU A 155 -5.93 -2.95 6.70
N TRP A 156 -6.42 -1.93 6.01
CA TRP A 156 -7.04 -0.77 6.67
C TRP A 156 -8.29 -1.12 7.48
N PRO A 157 -9.23 -1.95 6.98
CA PRO A 157 -10.36 -2.37 7.80
C PRO A 157 -9.96 -3.29 8.95
N LEU A 158 -8.89 -4.09 8.79
CA LEU A 158 -8.34 -4.90 9.88
C LEU A 158 -7.80 -4.03 11.01
N ALA A 159 -7.08 -2.95 10.66
CA ALA A 159 -6.57 -1.95 11.61
C ALA A 159 -7.67 -1.22 12.38
N LEU A 160 -8.87 -1.12 11.81
CA LEU A 160 -10.04 -0.54 12.48
C LEU A 160 -10.77 -1.54 13.36
N ALA A 161 -11.01 -2.75 12.83
CA ALA A 161 -11.82 -3.75 13.52
C ALA A 161 -11.06 -4.46 14.67
N HIS A 162 -9.77 -4.71 14.48
CA HIS A 162 -8.95 -5.47 15.43
C HIS A 162 -7.53 -4.90 15.58
N PRO A 163 -7.37 -3.63 16.02
CA PRO A 163 -6.04 -3.00 16.16
C PRO A 163 -5.12 -3.79 17.08
N LYS A 164 -5.63 -4.30 18.21
CA LYS A 164 -4.85 -5.08 19.19
C LYS A 164 -4.25 -6.36 18.62
N LEU A 165 -4.89 -6.99 17.62
CA LEU A 165 -4.31 -8.16 16.94
C LEU A 165 -3.09 -7.76 16.10
N LEU A 166 -3.14 -6.61 15.43
CA LEU A 166 -2.01 -6.08 14.67
C LEU A 166 -0.87 -5.67 15.59
N ASP A 167 -1.16 -4.99 16.70
CA ASP A 167 -0.14 -4.63 17.72
C ASP A 167 0.55 -5.89 18.26
N THR A 168 -0.22 -6.94 18.55
CA THR A 168 0.32 -8.22 19.02
C THR A 168 1.16 -8.90 17.94
N TRP A 169 0.72 -8.87 16.68
CA TRP A 169 1.46 -9.41 15.55
C TRP A 169 2.78 -8.66 15.36
N GLU A 170 2.75 -7.33 15.37
CA GLU A 170 3.95 -6.50 15.24
C GLU A 170 4.96 -6.80 16.36
N LEU A 171 4.50 -6.82 17.60
CA LEU A 171 5.35 -7.14 18.74
C LEU A 171 6.01 -8.52 18.61
N ARG A 172 5.26 -9.54 18.20
CA ARG A 172 5.76 -10.91 18.12
C ARG A 172 6.66 -11.12 16.91
N VAL A 173 6.24 -10.66 15.74
CA VAL A 173 6.95 -10.91 14.49
C VAL A 173 8.10 -9.93 14.28
N ILE A 174 7.85 -8.63 14.44
CA ILE A 174 8.85 -7.61 14.11
C ILE A 174 9.85 -7.42 15.25
N HIS A 175 9.37 -7.31 16.50
CA HIS A 175 10.26 -7.00 17.62
C HIS A 175 10.88 -8.25 18.26
N LYS A 176 10.13 -9.35 18.38
CA LYS A 176 10.65 -10.59 18.96
C LYS A 176 11.24 -11.56 17.93
N GLY A 177 10.98 -11.35 16.64
CA GLY A 177 11.50 -12.20 15.56
C GLY A 177 10.87 -13.60 15.53
N GLU A 178 9.65 -13.75 16.07
CA GLU A 178 8.90 -15.00 15.99
C GLU A 178 8.51 -15.31 14.54
N ASP A 179 8.33 -16.60 14.20
CA ASP A 179 7.92 -16.99 12.86
C ASP A 179 6.53 -16.44 12.51
N ALA A 180 6.46 -15.62 11.47
CA ALA A 180 5.22 -14.97 11.06
C ALA A 180 4.10 -15.96 10.71
N ALA A 181 4.45 -17.15 10.14
CA ALA A 181 3.44 -18.14 9.78
C ALA A 181 2.76 -18.73 11.03
N ILE A 182 3.53 -18.97 12.07
CA ILE A 182 3.02 -19.51 13.34
C ILE A 182 2.16 -18.44 14.02
N VAL A 183 2.68 -17.22 14.15
CA VAL A 183 1.98 -16.11 14.81
C VAL A 183 0.67 -15.76 14.09
N GLU A 184 0.68 -15.71 12.76
CA GLU A 184 -0.52 -15.43 11.98
C GLU A 184 -1.58 -16.52 12.14
N GLN A 185 -1.17 -17.80 12.16
CA GLN A 185 -2.09 -18.90 12.38
C GLN A 185 -2.70 -18.85 13.79
N GLU A 186 -1.93 -18.49 14.79
CA GLU A 186 -2.41 -18.34 16.16
C GLU A 186 -3.35 -17.16 16.35
N LEU A 187 -3.02 -16.01 15.79
CA LEU A 187 -3.79 -14.77 15.99
C LEU A 187 -5.01 -14.66 15.07
N PHE A 188 -4.83 -14.99 13.80
CA PHE A 188 -5.84 -14.77 12.76
C PHE A 188 -6.48 -16.08 12.25
N GLY A 189 -5.87 -17.21 12.47
CA GLY A 189 -6.28 -18.50 11.87
C GLY A 189 -5.98 -18.60 10.37
N VAL A 190 -5.39 -17.55 9.77
CA VAL A 190 -5.04 -17.45 8.35
C VAL A 190 -3.77 -16.63 8.17
N ARG A 191 -3.11 -16.80 7.03
CA ARG A 191 -1.97 -15.95 6.65
C ARG A 191 -2.46 -14.55 6.24
N ILE A 192 -1.84 -13.50 6.78
CA ILE A 192 -2.23 -12.10 6.49
C ILE A 192 -2.17 -11.81 4.98
N MET A 193 -1.14 -12.28 4.27
CA MET A 193 -1.03 -12.08 2.84
C MET A 193 -2.16 -12.75 2.06
N ALA A 194 -2.58 -13.97 2.46
CA ALA A 194 -3.72 -14.65 1.85
C ALA A 194 -5.03 -13.90 2.11
N LEU A 195 -5.18 -13.34 3.30
CA LEU A 195 -6.32 -12.47 3.63
C LEU A 195 -6.32 -11.21 2.76
N CYS A 196 -5.18 -10.53 2.61
CA CYS A 196 -5.06 -9.35 1.75
C CYS A 196 -5.40 -9.67 0.30
N GLN A 197 -4.93 -10.79 -0.23
CA GLN A 197 -5.27 -11.24 -1.59
C GLN A 197 -6.77 -11.46 -1.74
N ALA A 198 -7.40 -12.17 -0.82
CA ALA A 198 -8.83 -12.45 -0.87
C ALA A 198 -9.68 -11.18 -0.78
N VAL A 199 -9.33 -10.24 0.11
CA VAL A 199 -10.00 -8.94 0.21
C VAL A 199 -9.80 -8.11 -1.04
N ALA A 200 -8.59 -8.06 -1.62
CA ALA A 200 -8.30 -7.35 -2.84
C ALA A 200 -9.11 -7.90 -4.04
N GLN A 201 -9.25 -9.22 -4.13
CA GLN A 201 -10.08 -9.89 -5.13
C GLN A 201 -11.58 -9.58 -4.92
N GLN A 202 -12.09 -9.69 -3.69
CA GLN A 202 -13.46 -9.38 -3.33
C GLN A 202 -13.84 -7.94 -3.70
N TRP A 203 -12.93 -6.99 -3.44
CA TRP A 203 -13.12 -5.59 -3.76
C TRP A 203 -12.85 -5.25 -5.22
N ARG A 204 -12.40 -6.23 -6.00
CA ARG A 204 -11.98 -6.03 -7.39
C ARG A 204 -11.03 -4.84 -7.53
N LEU A 205 -10.01 -4.79 -6.65
CA LEU A 205 -8.96 -3.78 -6.73
C LEU A 205 -8.21 -3.87 -8.06
N PRO A 206 -7.48 -2.82 -8.47
CA PRO A 206 -6.68 -2.82 -9.68
C PRO A 206 -5.88 -4.12 -9.86
N GLN A 207 -5.77 -4.60 -11.08
CA GLN A 207 -5.16 -5.89 -11.38
C GLN A 207 -3.73 -6.01 -10.84
N TRP A 208 -2.99 -4.90 -10.82
CA TRP A 208 -1.61 -4.91 -10.33
C TRP A 208 -1.51 -5.11 -8.81
N VAL A 209 -2.54 -4.74 -8.06
CA VAL A 209 -2.64 -5.05 -6.62
C VAL A 209 -2.81 -6.55 -6.42
N THR A 210 -3.78 -7.16 -7.09
CA THR A 210 -4.07 -8.60 -6.96
C THR A 210 -2.90 -9.45 -7.49
N GLN A 211 -2.26 -9.02 -8.57
CA GLN A 211 -1.08 -9.67 -9.12
C GLN A 211 0.12 -9.57 -8.15
N GLY A 212 0.33 -8.43 -7.51
CA GLY A 212 1.39 -8.28 -6.52
C GLY A 212 1.25 -9.27 -5.34
N TYR A 213 0.05 -9.48 -4.84
CA TYR A 213 -0.19 -10.50 -3.81
C TYR A 213 0.06 -11.92 -4.32
N ARG A 214 -0.34 -12.23 -5.55
CA ARG A 214 -0.07 -13.53 -6.16
C ARG A 214 1.43 -13.81 -6.25
N LEU A 215 2.23 -12.82 -6.68
CA LEU A 215 3.69 -12.92 -6.75
C LEU A 215 4.31 -13.28 -5.39
N LEU A 216 3.82 -12.69 -4.30
CA LEU A 216 4.31 -12.96 -2.94
C LEU A 216 3.89 -14.33 -2.40
N LEU A 217 2.74 -14.85 -2.83
CA LEU A 217 2.17 -16.10 -2.28
C LEU A 217 2.57 -17.33 -3.09
N GLU A 218 2.52 -17.24 -4.42
CA GLU A 218 2.60 -18.40 -5.30
C GLU A 218 3.95 -18.48 -6.03
N GLU A 219 4.68 -17.38 -6.17
CA GLU A 219 5.87 -17.28 -7.05
C GLU A 219 7.15 -16.93 -6.26
N ARG A 220 7.25 -17.41 -5.01
CA ARG A 220 8.38 -17.10 -4.11
C ARG A 220 9.72 -17.62 -4.61
N ASP A 221 9.73 -18.77 -5.29
CA ASP A 221 10.96 -19.37 -5.80
C ASP A 221 11.59 -18.51 -6.89
N GLN A 222 10.77 -17.93 -7.75
CA GLN A 222 11.22 -16.97 -8.78
C GLN A 222 11.78 -15.71 -8.12
N LEU A 223 11.11 -15.19 -7.09
CA LEU A 223 11.61 -14.03 -6.33
C LEU A 223 12.97 -14.34 -5.67
N ALA A 224 13.14 -15.53 -5.12
CA ALA A 224 14.41 -15.98 -4.53
C ALA A 224 15.51 -16.10 -5.59
N GLN A 225 15.20 -16.64 -6.78
CA GLN A 225 16.14 -16.74 -7.90
C GLN A 225 16.60 -15.35 -8.36
N VAL A 226 15.66 -14.42 -8.57
CA VAL A 226 16.00 -13.05 -8.95
C VAL A 226 16.81 -12.33 -7.88
N LEU A 227 16.47 -12.52 -6.60
CA LEU A 227 17.25 -11.95 -5.49
C LEU A 227 18.69 -12.51 -5.47
N ASN A 228 18.87 -13.77 -5.82
CA ASN A 228 20.20 -14.38 -5.91
C ASN A 228 21.04 -13.75 -7.06
N ILE A 229 20.39 -13.41 -8.17
CA ILE A 229 21.03 -12.64 -9.26
C ILE A 229 21.35 -11.22 -8.79
N ALA A 230 20.42 -10.55 -8.12
CA ALA A 230 20.58 -9.17 -7.66
C ALA A 230 21.68 -8.96 -6.61
N ARG A 231 22.17 -10.04 -5.99
CA ARG A 231 23.28 -10.00 -5.03
C ARG A 231 24.67 -9.96 -5.69
N ASP A 232 24.76 -10.20 -6.99
CA ASP A 232 25.99 -10.05 -7.72
C ASP A 232 26.37 -8.56 -7.80
N GLU A 233 27.61 -8.23 -7.53
CA GLU A 233 28.09 -6.83 -7.54
C GLU A 233 28.31 -6.30 -8.98
N ASP A 234 28.50 -7.20 -9.95
CA ASP A 234 28.71 -6.85 -11.35
C ASP A 234 27.39 -6.79 -12.12
N LEU A 235 27.00 -5.59 -12.53
CA LEU A 235 25.79 -5.33 -13.33
C LEU A 235 25.77 -6.10 -14.65
N LEU A 236 26.94 -6.27 -15.29
CA LEU A 236 27.03 -7.02 -16.55
C LEU A 236 26.74 -8.50 -16.31
N ASN A 237 27.26 -9.07 -15.22
CA ASN A 237 27.01 -10.44 -14.84
C ASN A 237 25.54 -10.67 -14.45
N GLN A 238 24.94 -9.73 -13.71
CA GLN A 238 23.50 -9.76 -13.43
C GLN A 238 22.67 -9.85 -14.71
N GLN A 239 23.01 -9.00 -15.69
CA GLN A 239 22.29 -8.96 -16.97
C GLN A 239 22.47 -10.26 -17.76
N GLN A 240 23.70 -10.80 -17.83
CA GLN A 240 23.98 -12.06 -18.51
C GLN A 240 23.20 -13.24 -17.88
N ARG A 241 23.12 -13.29 -16.55
CA ARG A 241 22.35 -14.31 -15.83
C ARG A 241 20.84 -14.21 -16.10
N LEU A 242 20.29 -12.99 -16.15
CA LEU A 242 18.88 -12.79 -16.52
C LEU A 242 18.61 -13.15 -17.98
N ASP A 243 19.54 -12.84 -18.88
CA ASP A 243 19.41 -13.14 -20.31
C ASP A 243 19.50 -14.64 -20.59
N ALA A 244 20.23 -15.38 -19.76
CA ALA A 244 20.29 -16.85 -19.79
C ALA A 244 18.94 -17.50 -19.42
N GLU A 245 18.07 -16.80 -18.72
CA GLU A 245 16.76 -17.31 -18.27
C GLU A 245 15.60 -16.39 -18.79
N PRO A 246 15.22 -16.48 -20.08
CA PRO A 246 14.22 -15.57 -20.66
C PRO A 246 12.84 -15.61 -20.00
N GLY A 247 12.47 -16.73 -19.40
CA GLY A 247 11.23 -16.88 -18.63
C GLY A 247 11.24 -16.04 -17.35
N LEU A 248 12.30 -16.17 -16.57
CA LEU A 248 12.53 -15.42 -15.34
C LEU A 248 12.65 -13.92 -15.61
N ARG A 249 13.40 -13.56 -16.67
CA ARG A 249 13.52 -12.15 -17.11
C ARG A 249 12.17 -11.55 -17.46
N ARG A 250 11.32 -12.23 -18.26
CA ARG A 250 9.98 -11.75 -18.62
C ARG A 250 9.09 -11.60 -17.37
N TRP A 251 9.14 -12.58 -16.48
CA TRP A 251 8.42 -12.55 -15.22
C TRP A 251 8.84 -11.35 -14.38
N PHE A 252 10.15 -11.14 -14.20
CA PHE A 252 10.66 -10.06 -13.36
C PHE A 252 10.38 -8.67 -13.94
N ASN A 253 10.42 -8.51 -15.24
CA ASN A 253 10.16 -7.23 -15.92
C ASN A 253 8.67 -6.92 -16.12
N GLN A 254 7.76 -7.69 -15.52
CA GLN A 254 6.33 -7.35 -15.54
C GLN A 254 6.10 -6.01 -14.81
N PRO A 255 5.31 -5.08 -15.40
CA PRO A 255 5.05 -3.79 -14.78
C PRO A 255 4.43 -3.88 -13.38
N ALA A 256 3.62 -4.90 -13.09
CA ALA A 256 3.05 -5.13 -11.77
C ALA A 256 4.09 -5.30 -10.65
N ASN A 257 5.31 -5.75 -10.99
CA ASN A 257 6.41 -5.84 -10.01
C ASN A 257 6.81 -4.47 -9.44
N THR A 258 6.58 -3.37 -10.14
CA THR A 258 6.86 -2.03 -9.62
C THR A 258 6.01 -1.70 -8.40
N VAL A 259 4.74 -2.14 -8.39
CA VAL A 259 3.84 -1.98 -7.23
C VAL A 259 4.37 -2.77 -6.03
N LEU A 260 4.81 -4.01 -6.28
CA LEU A 260 5.41 -4.86 -5.25
C LEU A 260 6.69 -4.25 -4.68
N LEU A 261 7.62 -3.84 -5.55
CA LEU A 261 8.90 -3.26 -5.16
C LEU A 261 8.69 -1.98 -4.33
N ALA A 262 7.87 -1.04 -4.82
CA ALA A 262 7.60 0.23 -4.14
C ALA A 262 6.97 0.04 -2.75
N ASN A 263 6.00 -0.87 -2.61
CA ASN A 263 5.36 -1.12 -1.33
C ASN A 263 6.31 -1.78 -0.33
N ASN A 264 7.12 -2.72 -0.78
CA ASN A 264 8.07 -3.36 0.14
C ASN A 264 9.24 -2.45 0.51
N LEU A 265 9.68 -1.55 -0.36
CA LEU A 265 10.61 -0.48 0.01
C LEU A 265 10.00 0.42 1.09
N ALA A 266 8.76 0.86 0.91
CA ALA A 266 8.08 1.72 1.88
C ALA A 266 7.85 1.03 3.23
N LEU A 267 7.42 -0.24 3.23
CA LEU A 267 7.22 -1.05 4.45
C LEU A 267 8.53 -1.32 5.17
N ALA A 268 9.56 -1.77 4.46
CA ALA A 268 10.84 -2.10 5.08
C ALA A 268 11.53 -0.87 5.66
N ALA A 269 11.36 0.31 5.06
CA ALA A 269 11.88 1.57 5.58
C ALA A 269 11.23 1.98 6.92
N GLN A 270 10.02 1.50 7.24
CA GLN A 270 9.39 1.74 8.55
C GLN A 270 10.17 1.08 9.70
N VAL A 271 10.81 -0.06 9.41
CA VAL A 271 11.60 -0.79 10.41
C VAL A 271 12.98 -0.15 10.61
N GLY A 272 13.57 0.40 9.56
CA GLY A 272 14.88 1.06 9.62
C GLY A 272 15.60 1.06 8.28
N TRP A 273 16.45 2.07 8.08
CA TRP A 273 17.22 2.22 6.84
C TRP A 273 18.39 1.22 6.71
N ASP A 274 18.83 0.64 7.81
CA ASP A 274 19.86 -0.41 7.92
C ASP A 274 19.29 -1.83 7.97
N ASN A 275 17.98 -1.96 7.77
CA ASN A 275 17.29 -3.24 7.86
C ASN A 275 17.65 -4.16 6.66
N PRO A 276 18.04 -5.43 6.90
CA PRO A 276 18.35 -6.38 5.83
C PRO A 276 17.17 -6.64 4.86
N HIS A 277 15.92 -6.48 5.31
CA HIS A 277 14.77 -6.58 4.42
C HIS A 277 14.72 -5.43 3.44
N LEU A 278 15.04 -4.19 3.87
CA LEU A 278 15.12 -3.06 2.97
C LEU A 278 16.21 -3.25 1.91
N LEU A 279 17.40 -3.73 2.33
CA LEU A 279 18.49 -4.00 1.39
C LEU A 279 18.07 -5.00 0.30
N ARG A 280 17.33 -6.06 0.64
CA ARG A 280 16.82 -7.03 -0.35
C ARG A 280 15.94 -6.35 -1.41
N TRP A 281 15.05 -5.47 -0.99
CA TRP A 281 14.15 -4.76 -1.91
C TRP A 281 14.87 -3.69 -2.71
N GLN A 282 15.90 -3.07 -2.15
CA GLN A 282 16.80 -2.16 -2.89
C GLN A 282 17.60 -2.89 -3.96
N LEU A 283 18.17 -4.07 -3.65
CA LEU A 283 18.86 -4.93 -4.63
C LEU A 283 17.93 -5.35 -5.77
N LEU A 284 16.74 -5.83 -5.47
CA LEU A 284 15.73 -6.17 -6.48
C LEU A 284 15.34 -4.96 -7.33
N THR A 285 15.22 -3.79 -6.73
CA THR A 285 14.92 -2.55 -7.45
C THR A 285 16.08 -2.12 -8.35
N ALA A 286 17.32 -2.26 -7.89
CA ALA A 286 18.52 -1.98 -8.67
C ALA A 286 18.58 -2.88 -9.92
N LEU A 287 18.35 -4.17 -9.74
CA LEU A 287 18.27 -5.13 -10.85
C LEU A 287 17.13 -4.79 -11.82
N TYR A 288 15.93 -4.44 -11.32
CA TYR A 288 14.80 -4.05 -12.16
C TYR A 288 15.09 -2.79 -12.99
N LEU A 289 15.71 -1.79 -12.36
CA LEU A 289 16.09 -0.52 -13.01
C LEU A 289 17.38 -0.62 -13.82
N GLN A 290 18.14 -1.70 -13.68
CA GLN A 290 19.46 -1.87 -14.28
C GLN A 290 20.42 -0.71 -13.93
N THR A 291 20.50 -0.41 -12.63
CA THR A 291 21.33 0.65 -12.08
C THR A 291 22.07 0.17 -10.82
N SER A 292 22.98 0.97 -10.30
CA SER A 292 23.71 0.61 -9.09
C SER A 292 22.83 0.61 -7.83
N LEU A 293 23.22 -0.17 -6.83
CA LEU A 293 22.56 -0.16 -5.52
C LEU A 293 22.60 1.24 -4.89
N GLU A 294 23.72 1.94 -5.02
CA GLU A 294 23.92 3.29 -4.47
C GLU A 294 22.96 4.30 -5.08
N ASP A 295 22.75 4.26 -6.41
CA ASP A 295 21.78 5.11 -7.09
C ASP A 295 20.35 4.84 -6.60
N VAL A 296 19.99 3.56 -6.41
CA VAL A 296 18.68 3.20 -5.88
C VAL A 296 18.52 3.69 -4.44
N GLN A 297 19.53 3.50 -3.58
CA GLN A 297 19.49 3.99 -2.21
C GLN A 297 19.31 5.50 -2.16
N GLN A 298 20.05 6.23 -2.97
CA GLN A 298 19.92 7.68 -3.08
C GLN A 298 18.51 8.08 -3.54
N GLN A 299 17.97 7.44 -4.58
CA GLN A 299 16.63 7.73 -5.08
C GLN A 299 15.55 7.39 -4.05
N VAL A 300 15.63 6.23 -3.39
CA VAL A 300 14.70 5.81 -2.33
C VAL A 300 14.67 6.83 -1.18
N HIS A 301 15.83 7.33 -0.75
CA HIS A 301 15.92 8.39 0.26
C HIS A 301 15.32 9.71 -0.22
N GLN A 302 15.57 10.09 -1.46
CA GLN A 302 14.97 11.30 -2.06
C GLN A 302 13.44 11.21 -2.12
N GLN A 303 12.91 10.05 -2.53
CA GLN A 303 11.47 9.83 -2.58
C GLN A 303 10.83 9.78 -1.18
N ALA A 304 11.52 9.23 -0.18
CA ALA A 304 11.07 9.29 1.21
C ALA A 304 10.99 10.75 1.70
N ALA A 305 12.02 11.55 1.44
CA ALA A 305 12.00 12.97 1.77
C ALA A 305 10.89 13.75 1.02
N ALA A 306 10.65 13.42 -0.25
CA ALA A 306 9.56 14.02 -1.04
C ALA A 306 8.18 13.64 -0.48
N SER A 307 7.99 12.37 -0.08
CA SER A 307 6.77 11.89 0.57
C SER A 307 6.54 12.62 1.91
N ALA A 308 7.58 12.74 2.74
CA ALA A 308 7.46 13.41 4.04
C ALA A 308 7.02 14.88 3.89
N ARG A 309 7.58 15.60 2.93
CA ARG A 309 7.17 17.01 2.68
C ARG A 309 5.68 17.17 2.38
N ARG A 310 5.05 16.16 1.78
CA ARG A 310 3.62 16.18 1.42
C ARG A 310 2.73 15.60 2.50
N HIS A 311 3.16 14.51 3.12
CA HIS A 311 2.29 13.62 3.88
C HIS A 311 2.65 13.45 5.35
N ALA A 312 3.88 13.82 5.81
CA ALA A 312 4.23 13.72 7.22
C ALA A 312 3.27 14.53 8.10
N ARG A 313 2.90 13.97 9.22
CA ARG A 313 1.97 14.57 10.19
C ARG A 313 2.51 14.34 11.60
N LEU A 314 2.29 15.30 12.48
CA LEU A 314 2.54 15.11 13.92
C LEU A 314 1.83 13.85 14.42
N ALA A 315 2.48 13.13 15.29
CA ALA A 315 2.01 11.86 15.86
C ALA A 315 1.95 10.65 14.90
N LEU A 316 2.56 10.74 13.70
CA LEU A 316 2.78 9.60 12.81
C LEU A 316 4.27 9.51 12.48
N PHE A 317 4.81 8.30 12.44
CA PHE A 317 6.20 8.09 12.05
C PHE A 317 6.34 8.06 10.53
N HIS A 318 7.25 8.88 9.98
CA HIS A 318 7.66 8.81 8.59
C HIS A 318 9.15 8.45 8.48
N PRO A 319 9.55 7.45 7.67
CA PRO A 319 10.95 6.98 7.63
C PRO A 319 11.96 8.09 7.31
N ALA A 320 11.56 9.12 6.56
CA ALA A 320 12.44 10.24 6.24
C ALA A 320 12.93 10.99 7.48
N GLU A 321 12.21 10.94 8.59
CA GLU A 321 12.62 11.56 9.86
C GLU A 321 13.92 10.93 10.38
N ALA A 322 14.11 9.63 10.14
CA ALA A 322 15.31 8.91 10.54
C ALA A 322 16.51 9.14 9.60
N LEU A 323 16.36 9.79 8.46
CA LEU A 323 17.47 10.11 7.55
C LEU A 323 18.39 11.21 8.07
N ILE A 324 17.88 12.10 8.94
CA ILE A 324 18.65 13.22 9.50
C ILE A 324 19.51 12.82 10.70
N TRP A 325 19.31 11.63 11.25
CA TRP A 325 20.05 11.14 12.40
C TRP A 325 21.18 10.19 12.00
N PRO A 326 22.32 10.20 12.67
CA PRO A 326 23.36 9.20 12.49
C PRO A 326 22.83 7.78 12.71
N TRP A 327 23.32 6.80 11.93
CA TRP A 327 22.83 5.42 11.98
C TRP A 327 22.83 4.80 13.39
N HIS A 328 23.88 5.04 14.17
CA HIS A 328 24.04 4.54 15.54
C HIS A 328 23.05 5.16 16.55
N GLN A 329 22.42 6.29 16.20
CA GLN A 329 21.43 6.99 17.04
C GLN A 329 19.98 6.75 16.59
N ARG A 330 19.78 5.97 15.52
CA ARG A 330 18.45 5.69 14.93
C ARG A 330 17.71 4.57 15.66
N ARG A 331 18.01 4.31 16.90
CA ARG A 331 17.22 3.40 17.72
C ARG A 331 15.93 4.08 18.14
N PRO A 332 14.76 3.42 17.98
CA PRO A 332 13.52 3.95 18.52
C PRO A 332 13.71 4.28 19.99
N HIS A 333 13.20 5.42 20.43
CA HIS A 333 13.19 5.73 21.86
C HIS A 333 12.38 4.64 22.58
N PRO A 334 12.80 4.16 23.77
CA PRO A 334 12.06 3.13 24.50
C PRO A 334 10.58 3.45 24.70
N ASP A 335 10.24 4.74 24.88
CA ASP A 335 8.86 5.20 25.03
C ASP A 335 8.04 5.15 23.72
N MET A 336 8.68 4.93 22.57
CA MET A 336 8.00 4.69 21.29
C MET A 336 7.71 3.19 21.09
N LEU A 337 8.25 2.35 21.97
CA LEU A 337 8.07 0.90 21.98
C LEU A 337 7.12 0.46 23.11
N ALA A 338 6.67 1.39 23.92
CA ALA A 338 5.66 1.22 24.95
C ALA A 338 4.29 1.64 24.42
#